data_69585c250bdfaa2ab566a00046a32ea4
#
_entry.id   69585c250bdfaa2ab566a00046a32ea4
#
_cell.length_a   1.000
_cell.length_b   1.000
_cell.length_c   1.000
_cell.angle_alpha   90.00
_cell.angle_beta   90.00
_cell.angle_gamma   90.00
#
_symmetry.space_group_name_H-M   'P 1'
#
loop_
_entity.id
_entity.type
_entity.pdbx_description
1 polymer ?
#
loop_
_entity_poly.entity_id
_entity_poly.type
_entity_poly.pdbx_seq_one_letter_code
_entity_poly.pdbx_strand_id
1 'polypeptide(L)'
;MLREFFREGSRRSVAWAWSGLLLILGHAIFRAWIKYKLNAWYGEFYDLGGSAVEVSSGDTDGLAEGRREVSRLLLLFGAICAPNVIIHPIFKLLTNRWVLSWRLKLIKSYIRRWRLDDKKIENGAQRVHEDTQRFARGIQTTCVVFLDAILTLAVFAPLLLQLGSDVKPSDLPDAWLFVCCASIAVGGVVVSTITGWSLVQLEVENQKVEADLRKKLVMLEEDPASVCGRQEERVPRACPPDTAIDPDVCIPDVVDVELVGQAVSTVTRGKASWKQIPPVPQFRRVLADLKTNYARLYNRFAIFSLWLESYEQTVAIVPYFLTAPLLFCEDTERRITLGKVTQLSNAFAQVFASLNILSDNWVDVTDWLSVLRRLREWESHIDTTPQSVSHTLIAPGTTSSTEMQPPSHEVLPTTRC
;
A
#
# COMPACT_ATOMS: atom_id res chain seq x y z
N MET A 1 -1.06 1.61 -21.67
CA MET A 1 -1.07 2.42 -20.40
C MET A 1 -0.16 3.64 -20.46
N LEU A 2 1.19 3.50 -20.39
CA LEU A 2 2.12 4.64 -20.35
C LEU A 2 2.05 5.51 -21.62
N ARG A 3 2.04 4.89 -22.80
CA ARG A 3 1.96 5.60 -24.09
C ARG A 3 0.72 6.48 -24.19
N GLU A 4 -0.43 5.97 -23.76
CA GLU A 4 -1.70 6.69 -23.78
C GLU A 4 -1.69 7.93 -22.86
N PHE A 5 -1.05 7.83 -21.69
CA PHE A 5 -1.00 8.95 -20.76
C PHE A 5 0.01 10.03 -21.16
N PHE A 6 1.23 9.62 -21.57
CA PHE A 6 2.35 10.54 -21.83
C PHE A 6 2.49 10.99 -23.28
N ARG A 7 1.90 10.30 -24.24
CA ARG A 7 2.05 10.61 -25.68
C ARG A 7 0.75 10.89 -26.41
N GLU A 8 -0.36 10.33 -25.95
CA GLU A 8 -1.64 10.43 -26.65
C GLU A 8 -2.55 11.48 -26.03
N GLY A 9 -3.13 12.36 -26.87
CA GLY A 9 -4.09 13.37 -26.45
C GLY A 9 -3.72 14.79 -26.86
N SER A 10 -4.43 15.78 -26.30
CA SER A 10 -4.14 17.21 -26.56
C SER A 10 -2.80 17.62 -25.96
N ARG A 11 -2.15 18.66 -26.52
CA ARG A 11 -0.89 19.20 -25.98
C ARG A 11 -1.00 19.53 -24.49
N ARG A 12 -2.14 20.06 -24.03
CA ARG A 12 -2.39 20.35 -22.61
C ARG A 12 -2.39 19.08 -21.73
N SER A 13 -2.95 18.01 -22.24
CA SER A 13 -3.03 16.72 -21.54
C SER A 13 -1.65 16.07 -21.41
N VAL A 14 -0.83 16.13 -22.44
CA VAL A 14 0.56 15.64 -22.42
C VAL A 14 1.42 16.50 -21.50
N ALA A 15 1.28 17.83 -21.57
CA ALA A 15 1.98 18.74 -20.65
C ALA A 15 1.60 18.47 -19.19
N TRP A 16 0.32 18.21 -18.89
CA TRP A 16 -0.13 17.81 -17.56
C TRP A 16 0.48 16.49 -17.07
N ALA A 17 0.64 15.51 -17.95
CA ALA A 17 1.27 14.24 -17.60
C ALA A 17 2.74 14.43 -17.21
N TRP A 18 3.51 15.18 -17.97
CA TRP A 18 4.92 15.47 -17.69
C TRP A 18 5.10 16.40 -16.49
N SER A 19 4.22 17.40 -16.31
CA SER A 19 4.30 18.30 -15.15
C SER A 19 4.09 17.56 -13.83
N GLY A 20 3.22 16.54 -13.80
CA GLY A 20 3.04 15.71 -12.60
C GLY A 20 4.28 14.90 -12.27
N LEU A 21 4.98 14.36 -13.27
CA LEU A 21 6.24 13.64 -13.05
C LEU A 21 7.33 14.59 -12.50
N LEU A 22 7.45 15.77 -13.09
CA LEU A 22 8.38 16.81 -12.61
C LEU A 22 8.03 17.28 -11.19
N LEU A 23 6.75 17.41 -10.88
CA LEU A 23 6.27 17.74 -9.53
C LEU A 23 6.70 16.69 -8.51
N ILE A 24 6.53 15.40 -8.84
CA ILE A 24 6.92 14.29 -7.96
C ILE A 24 8.43 14.31 -7.72
N LEU A 25 9.22 14.45 -8.78
CA LEU A 25 10.67 14.53 -8.70
C LEU A 25 11.13 15.74 -7.89
N GLY A 26 10.59 16.92 -8.19
CA GLY A 26 10.91 18.15 -7.47
C GLY A 26 10.57 18.08 -5.98
N HIS A 27 9.43 17.50 -5.63
CA HIS A 27 9.06 17.30 -4.23
C HIS A 27 9.98 16.30 -3.52
N ALA A 28 10.38 15.21 -4.17
CA ALA A 28 11.29 14.23 -3.57
C ALA A 28 12.69 14.82 -3.35
N ILE A 29 13.21 15.64 -4.30
CA ILE A 29 14.45 16.40 -4.13
C ILE A 29 14.32 17.39 -2.95
N PHE A 30 13.21 18.12 -2.89
CA PHE A 30 12.95 19.05 -1.79
C PHE A 30 12.92 18.35 -0.42
N ARG A 31 12.29 17.18 -0.32
CA ARG A 31 12.29 16.40 0.91
C ARG A 31 13.68 15.91 1.31
N ALA A 32 14.46 15.40 0.36
CA ALA A 32 15.83 14.96 0.62
C ALA A 32 16.70 16.15 1.11
N TRP A 33 16.52 17.33 0.53
CA TRP A 33 17.18 18.56 0.97
C TRP A 33 16.78 18.96 2.40
N ILE A 34 15.48 18.90 2.75
CA ILE A 34 15.02 19.18 4.13
C ILE A 34 15.64 18.19 5.11
N LYS A 35 15.62 16.89 4.80
CA LYS A 35 16.23 15.87 5.66
C LYS A 35 17.72 16.16 5.89
N TYR A 36 18.46 16.55 4.84
CA TYR A 36 19.87 16.94 4.94
C TYR A 36 20.06 18.16 5.84
N LYS A 37 19.26 19.22 5.67
CA LYS A 37 19.34 20.43 6.50
C LYS A 37 18.99 20.15 7.97
N LEU A 38 17.99 19.31 8.21
CA LEU A 38 17.65 18.86 9.57
C LEU A 38 18.81 18.05 10.20
N ASN A 39 19.48 17.22 9.42
CA ASN A 39 20.62 16.49 9.93
C ASN A 39 21.76 17.43 10.39
N ALA A 40 22.05 18.48 9.63
CA ALA A 40 23.01 19.51 10.01
C ALA A 40 22.56 20.25 11.28
N TRP A 41 21.27 20.63 11.34
CA TRP A 41 20.68 21.28 12.50
C TRP A 41 20.77 20.43 13.79
N TYR A 42 20.54 19.11 13.68
CA TYR A 42 20.73 18.21 14.83
C TYR A 42 22.14 18.32 15.41
N GLY A 43 23.17 18.35 14.56
CA GLY A 43 24.54 18.51 15.02
C GLY A 43 24.72 19.79 15.83
N GLU A 44 24.40 20.93 15.26
CA GLU A 44 24.55 22.24 15.91
C GLU A 44 23.74 22.31 17.23
N PHE A 45 22.50 21.81 17.24
CA PHE A 45 21.63 21.87 18.40
C PHE A 45 22.12 21.00 19.58
N TYR A 46 22.57 19.78 19.29
CA TYR A 46 23.09 18.88 20.33
C TYR A 46 24.49 19.28 20.81
N ASP A 47 25.30 19.90 19.96
CA ASP A 47 26.60 20.46 20.38
C ASP A 47 26.40 21.67 21.31
N LEU A 48 25.43 22.52 21.02
CA LEU A 48 25.05 23.60 21.93
C LEU A 48 24.55 23.06 23.28
N GLY A 49 23.76 21.96 23.26
CA GLY A 49 23.31 21.30 24.49
C GLY A 49 24.48 20.74 25.32
N GLY A 50 25.51 20.19 24.65
CA GLY A 50 26.72 19.72 25.29
C GLY A 50 27.54 20.87 25.93
N SER A 51 27.76 21.95 25.21
CA SER A 51 28.48 23.13 25.72
C SER A 51 27.74 23.85 26.85
N ALA A 52 26.40 23.82 26.88
CA ALA A 52 25.60 24.42 27.95
C ALA A 52 25.84 23.78 29.33
N VAL A 53 26.26 22.51 29.35
CA VAL A 53 26.62 21.81 30.62
C VAL A 53 27.94 22.30 31.15
N GLU A 54 28.84 22.84 30.34
CA GLU A 54 30.17 23.34 30.74
C GLU A 54 30.09 24.79 31.25
N VAL A 55 29.00 25.53 30.97
CA VAL A 55 28.87 26.92 31.43
C VAL A 55 28.64 26.95 32.92
N SER A 56 29.57 27.67 33.64
CA SER A 56 29.45 27.87 35.08
C SER A 56 28.21 28.69 35.44
N SER A 57 27.54 28.33 36.54
CA SER A 57 26.34 29.02 37.02
C SER A 57 26.58 30.50 37.40
N GLY A 58 27.82 30.96 37.49
CA GLY A 58 28.22 32.35 37.71
C GLY A 58 28.46 33.20 36.48
N ASP A 59 28.51 32.58 35.29
CA ASP A 59 28.74 33.24 34.00
C ASP A 59 27.43 33.71 33.36
N THR A 60 26.99 34.92 33.73
CA THR A 60 25.75 35.54 33.25
C THR A 60 25.81 35.86 31.74
N ASP A 61 26.99 36.18 31.20
CA ASP A 61 27.17 36.53 29.80
C ASP A 61 27.13 35.28 28.92
N GLY A 62 27.80 34.20 29.32
CA GLY A 62 27.74 32.89 28.66
C GLY A 62 26.33 32.31 28.64
N LEU A 63 25.57 32.47 29.75
CA LEU A 63 24.16 32.05 29.79
C LEU A 63 23.24 32.89 28.88
N ALA A 64 23.55 34.20 28.72
CA ALA A 64 22.77 35.06 27.79
C ALA A 64 23.08 34.75 26.34
N GLU A 65 24.32 34.44 25.99
CA GLU A 65 24.73 34.02 24.65
C GLU A 65 24.13 32.66 24.29
N GLY A 66 24.21 31.68 25.19
CA GLY A 66 23.58 30.36 24.99
C GLY A 66 22.08 30.46 24.73
N ARG A 67 21.34 31.33 25.46
CA ARG A 67 19.90 31.55 25.21
C ARG A 67 19.62 32.18 23.85
N ARG A 68 20.46 33.10 23.35
CA ARG A 68 20.34 33.67 22.00
C ARG A 68 20.56 32.61 20.95
N GLU A 69 21.57 31.76 21.13
CA GLU A 69 21.91 30.70 20.18
C GLU A 69 20.83 29.62 20.13
N VAL A 70 20.27 29.18 21.28
CA VAL A 70 19.10 28.30 21.32
C VAL A 70 17.93 28.91 20.54
N SER A 71 17.65 30.23 20.77
CA SER A 71 16.56 30.90 20.06
C SER A 71 16.82 30.97 18.55
N ARG A 72 18.06 31.22 18.11
CA ARG A 72 18.47 31.21 16.70
C ARG A 72 18.23 29.83 16.08
N LEU A 73 18.68 28.77 16.75
CA LEU A 73 18.53 27.40 16.25
C LEU A 73 17.06 26.97 16.19
N LEU A 74 16.22 27.35 17.16
CA LEU A 74 14.79 27.08 17.13
C LEU A 74 14.09 27.82 15.97
N LEU A 75 14.46 29.08 15.71
CA LEU A 75 13.93 29.82 14.56
C LEU A 75 14.40 29.18 13.24
N LEU A 76 15.65 28.73 13.15
CA LEU A 76 16.19 28.02 12.01
C LEU A 76 15.43 26.71 11.76
N PHE A 77 15.16 25.94 12.81
CA PHE A 77 14.32 24.74 12.71
C PHE A 77 12.94 25.05 12.12
N GLY A 78 12.29 26.09 12.66
CA GLY A 78 11.01 26.56 12.16
C GLY A 78 11.10 26.96 10.67
N ALA A 79 12.16 27.67 10.27
CA ALA A 79 12.39 28.09 8.89
C ALA A 79 12.62 26.89 7.94
N ILE A 80 13.28 25.83 8.40
CA ILE A 80 13.49 24.59 7.62
C ILE A 80 12.18 23.79 7.50
N CYS A 81 11.40 23.69 8.60
CA CYS A 81 10.20 22.86 8.64
C CYS A 81 8.96 23.54 8.04
N ALA A 82 8.80 24.86 8.19
CA ALA A 82 7.61 25.59 7.73
C ALA A 82 7.27 25.39 6.24
N PRO A 83 8.25 25.44 5.32
CA PRO A 83 7.96 25.17 3.91
C PRO A 83 7.39 23.78 3.68
N ASN A 84 7.87 22.76 4.41
CA ASN A 84 7.38 21.39 4.27
C ASN A 84 5.93 21.25 4.74
N VAL A 85 5.55 21.92 5.81
CA VAL A 85 4.17 21.91 6.34
C VAL A 85 3.19 22.45 5.31
N ILE A 86 3.59 23.44 4.52
CA ILE A 86 2.75 24.06 3.47
C ILE A 86 2.81 23.25 2.17
N ILE A 87 4.00 22.89 1.73
CA ILE A 87 4.24 22.28 0.41
C ILE A 87 3.70 20.84 0.38
N HIS A 88 3.85 20.07 1.46
CA HIS A 88 3.45 18.67 1.46
C HIS A 88 1.95 18.43 1.23
N PRO A 89 1.00 19.13 1.88
CA PRO A 89 -0.43 18.99 1.58
C PRO A 89 -0.79 19.41 0.15
N ILE A 90 -0.16 20.48 -0.36
CA ILE A 90 -0.36 20.95 -1.73
C ILE A 90 0.14 19.88 -2.71
N PHE A 91 1.32 19.35 -2.49
CA PHE A 91 1.88 18.26 -3.28
C PHE A 91 0.94 17.04 -3.29
N LYS A 92 0.42 16.62 -2.12
CA LYS A 92 -0.52 15.50 -2.00
C LYS A 92 -1.80 15.75 -2.81
N LEU A 93 -2.34 16.96 -2.74
CA LEU A 93 -3.52 17.34 -3.51
C LEU A 93 -3.26 17.28 -5.03
N LEU A 94 -2.14 17.85 -5.49
CA LEU A 94 -1.79 17.87 -6.92
C LEU A 94 -1.49 16.45 -7.43
N THR A 95 -0.78 15.63 -6.67
CA THR A 95 -0.49 14.24 -7.02
C THR A 95 -1.76 13.41 -7.09
N ASN A 96 -2.70 13.57 -6.15
CA ASN A 96 -4.00 12.89 -6.19
C ASN A 96 -4.79 13.25 -7.45
N ARG A 97 -4.82 14.54 -7.85
CA ARG A 97 -5.48 15.00 -9.09
C ARG A 97 -4.79 14.45 -10.34
N TRP A 98 -3.47 14.40 -10.32
CA TRP A 98 -2.69 13.86 -11.42
C TRP A 98 -2.94 12.34 -11.60
N VAL A 99 -2.89 11.56 -10.53
CA VAL A 99 -3.19 10.12 -10.52
C VAL A 99 -4.63 9.85 -10.96
N LEU A 100 -5.60 10.64 -10.49
CA LEU A 100 -6.99 10.55 -10.93
C LEU A 100 -7.13 10.82 -12.44
N SER A 101 -6.43 11.84 -12.97
CA SER A 101 -6.46 12.13 -14.40
C SER A 101 -5.91 10.99 -15.26
N TRP A 102 -4.90 10.29 -14.76
CA TRP A 102 -4.36 9.08 -15.39
C TRP A 102 -5.38 7.95 -15.39
N ARG A 103 -5.97 7.65 -14.23
CA ARG A 103 -7.04 6.67 -14.10
C ARG A 103 -8.19 6.93 -15.06
N LEU A 104 -8.68 8.16 -15.13
CA LEU A 104 -9.79 8.53 -16.02
C LEU A 104 -9.44 8.35 -17.50
N LYS A 105 -8.21 8.63 -17.91
CA LYS A 105 -7.75 8.35 -19.28
C LYS A 105 -7.74 6.85 -19.58
N LEU A 106 -7.23 6.02 -18.65
CA LEU A 106 -7.24 4.56 -18.79
C LEU A 106 -8.66 4.02 -18.90
N ILE A 107 -9.55 4.44 -18.02
CA ILE A 107 -10.96 4.02 -18.06
C ILE A 107 -11.60 4.38 -19.41
N LYS A 108 -11.42 5.62 -19.89
CA LYS A 108 -11.95 6.05 -21.19
C LYS A 108 -11.40 5.23 -22.35
N SER A 109 -10.10 4.92 -22.31
CA SER A 109 -9.45 4.09 -23.34
C SER A 109 -10.01 2.67 -23.33
N TYR A 110 -10.13 2.06 -22.14
CA TYR A 110 -10.63 0.70 -21.99
C TYR A 110 -12.12 0.58 -22.37
N ILE A 111 -12.98 1.49 -21.95
CA ILE A 111 -14.39 1.49 -22.34
C ILE A 111 -14.56 1.61 -23.86
N ARG A 112 -13.75 2.46 -24.52
CA ARG A 112 -13.81 2.62 -25.96
C ARG A 112 -13.44 1.32 -26.69
N ARG A 113 -12.35 0.68 -26.30
CA ARG A 113 -11.88 -0.57 -26.91
C ARG A 113 -12.82 -1.73 -26.58
N TRP A 114 -13.30 -1.81 -25.34
CA TRP A 114 -14.23 -2.86 -24.91
C TRP A 114 -15.54 -2.89 -25.70
N ARG A 115 -16.07 -1.71 -26.08
CA ARG A 115 -17.29 -1.61 -26.90
C ARG A 115 -17.08 -2.11 -28.34
N LEU A 116 -15.85 -2.14 -28.82
CA LEU A 116 -15.50 -2.60 -30.16
C LEU A 116 -15.21 -4.12 -30.21
N ASP A 117 -15.14 -4.77 -29.05
CA ASP A 117 -14.85 -6.19 -28.93
C ASP A 117 -16.12 -6.95 -28.53
N ASP A 118 -16.64 -7.76 -29.49
CA ASP A 118 -17.80 -8.62 -29.26
C ASP A 118 -17.50 -9.85 -28.38
N LYS A 119 -16.23 -10.07 -28.01
CA LYS A 119 -15.87 -11.18 -27.14
C LYS A 119 -16.14 -10.86 -25.69
N LYS A 120 -16.91 -11.72 -25.02
CA LYS A 120 -17.10 -11.69 -23.57
C LYS A 120 -15.77 -12.01 -22.88
N ILE A 121 -15.07 -10.97 -22.45
CA ILE A 121 -13.88 -11.12 -21.61
C ILE A 121 -14.35 -11.27 -20.16
N GLU A 122 -13.95 -12.37 -19.52
CA GLU A 122 -14.27 -12.61 -18.11
C GLU A 122 -13.75 -11.46 -17.22
N ASN A 123 -14.61 -10.99 -16.33
CA ASN A 123 -14.29 -9.93 -15.33
C ASN A 123 -13.87 -8.57 -15.93
N GLY A 124 -14.29 -8.23 -17.15
CA GLY A 124 -13.96 -6.95 -17.79
C GLY A 124 -14.36 -5.72 -16.95
N ALA A 125 -15.53 -5.74 -16.32
CA ALA A 125 -16.00 -4.66 -15.45
C ALA A 125 -15.06 -4.46 -14.24
N GLN A 126 -14.58 -5.54 -13.62
CA GLN A 126 -13.64 -5.50 -12.50
C GLN A 126 -12.29 -4.92 -12.94
N ARG A 127 -11.78 -5.31 -14.12
CA ARG A 127 -10.52 -4.79 -14.68
C ARG A 127 -10.58 -3.28 -14.90
N VAL A 128 -11.68 -2.78 -15.47
CA VAL A 128 -11.86 -1.35 -15.73
C VAL A 128 -12.10 -0.56 -14.44
N HIS A 129 -12.84 -1.10 -13.47
CA HIS A 129 -13.16 -0.39 -12.23
C HIS A 129 -12.07 -0.54 -11.17
N GLU A 130 -11.77 -1.77 -10.74
CA GLU A 130 -10.93 -2.06 -9.58
C GLU A 130 -9.44 -2.01 -9.93
N ASP A 131 -9.01 -2.68 -10.99
CA ASP A 131 -7.59 -2.74 -11.33
C ASP A 131 -7.03 -1.38 -11.75
N THR A 132 -7.81 -0.53 -12.44
CA THR A 132 -7.37 0.85 -12.74
C THR A 132 -7.23 1.69 -11.47
N GLN A 133 -8.08 1.47 -10.45
CA GLN A 133 -7.97 2.16 -9.16
C GLN A 133 -6.75 1.70 -8.38
N ARG A 134 -6.53 0.38 -8.30
CA ARG A 134 -5.35 -0.19 -7.63
C ARG A 134 -4.06 0.24 -8.32
N PHE A 135 -4.02 0.25 -9.65
CA PHE A 135 -2.89 0.76 -10.42
C PHE A 135 -2.57 2.22 -10.09
N ALA A 136 -3.58 3.08 -10.12
CA ALA A 136 -3.43 4.50 -9.83
C ALA A 136 -2.94 4.74 -8.39
N ARG A 137 -3.48 4.01 -7.42
CA ARG A 137 -3.02 4.05 -6.02
C ARG A 137 -1.58 3.58 -5.90
N GLY A 138 -1.22 2.46 -6.55
CA GLY A 138 0.14 1.90 -6.50
C GLY A 138 1.21 2.85 -7.05
N ILE A 139 0.90 3.69 -8.05
CA ILE A 139 1.83 4.76 -8.48
C ILE A 139 2.14 5.69 -7.32
N GLN A 140 1.12 6.08 -6.56
CA GLN A 140 1.29 7.04 -5.47
C GLN A 140 1.97 6.42 -4.26
N THR A 141 1.60 5.20 -3.88
CA THR A 141 2.15 4.54 -2.70
C THR A 141 3.54 3.94 -2.97
N THR A 142 3.74 3.31 -4.12
CA THR A 142 4.98 2.61 -4.42
C THR A 142 6.00 3.50 -5.12
N CYS A 143 5.67 4.08 -6.28
CA CYS A 143 6.66 4.82 -7.08
C CYS A 143 7.18 6.08 -6.36
N VAL A 144 6.31 6.81 -5.65
CA VAL A 144 6.73 8.03 -4.92
C VAL A 144 7.62 7.68 -3.74
N VAL A 145 7.28 6.62 -3.01
CA VAL A 145 8.06 6.16 -1.85
C VAL A 145 9.45 5.65 -2.28
N PHE A 146 9.53 4.86 -3.36
CA PHE A 146 10.82 4.41 -3.90
C PHE A 146 11.68 5.56 -4.42
N LEU A 147 11.09 6.56 -5.07
CA LEU A 147 11.81 7.74 -5.52
C LEU A 147 12.39 8.55 -4.34
N ASP A 148 11.59 8.74 -3.28
CA ASP A 148 12.05 9.41 -2.05
C ASP A 148 13.23 8.65 -1.42
N ALA A 149 13.14 7.32 -1.35
CA ALA A 149 14.21 6.48 -0.81
C ALA A 149 15.51 6.56 -1.64
N ILE A 150 15.40 6.48 -2.97
CA ILE A 150 16.58 6.59 -3.87
C ILE A 150 17.26 7.94 -3.70
N LEU A 151 16.49 9.03 -3.67
CA LEU A 151 17.05 10.37 -3.50
C LEU A 151 17.60 10.58 -2.08
N THR A 152 16.94 10.04 -1.06
CA THR A 152 17.48 10.05 0.32
C THR A 152 18.80 9.29 0.38
N LEU A 153 18.88 8.11 -0.20
CA LEU A 153 20.10 7.32 -0.25
C LEU A 153 21.23 8.07 -0.99
N ALA A 154 20.92 8.71 -2.13
CA ALA A 154 21.89 9.48 -2.91
C ALA A 154 22.49 10.67 -2.12
N VAL A 155 21.72 11.26 -1.20
CA VAL A 155 22.19 12.35 -0.33
C VAL A 155 22.89 11.84 0.92
N PHE A 156 22.33 10.83 1.57
CA PHE A 156 22.81 10.38 2.88
C PHE A 156 23.92 9.33 2.81
N ALA A 157 24.08 8.58 1.72
CA ALA A 157 25.19 7.64 1.59
C ALA A 157 26.56 8.36 1.55
N PRO A 158 26.78 9.41 0.72
CA PRO A 158 28.01 10.20 0.78
C PRO A 158 28.24 10.87 2.15
N LEU A 159 27.15 11.38 2.76
CA LEU A 159 27.23 12.00 4.08
C LEU A 159 27.65 10.98 5.15
N LEU A 160 27.09 9.78 5.13
CA LEU A 160 27.46 8.71 6.06
C LEU A 160 28.91 8.26 5.86
N LEU A 161 29.39 8.20 4.61
CA LEU A 161 30.79 7.92 4.29
C LEU A 161 31.73 9.00 4.87
N GLN A 162 31.38 10.27 4.69
CA GLN A 162 32.14 11.39 5.21
C GLN A 162 32.19 11.40 6.74
N LEU A 163 31.03 11.31 7.40
CA LEU A 163 30.94 11.27 8.86
C LEU A 163 31.62 10.02 9.44
N GLY A 164 31.52 8.88 8.75
CA GLY A 164 32.18 7.63 9.14
C GLY A 164 33.68 7.69 9.03
N SER A 165 34.24 8.41 8.03
CA SER A 165 35.71 8.62 7.90
C SER A 165 36.25 9.51 8.99
N ASP A 166 35.48 10.50 9.46
CA ASP A 166 35.87 11.39 10.56
C ASP A 166 35.96 10.66 11.93
N VAL A 167 35.23 9.56 12.07
CA VAL A 167 35.05 8.81 13.33
C VAL A 167 35.73 7.44 13.27
N LYS A 168 36.59 7.22 12.30
CA LYS A 168 37.15 5.91 11.98
C LYS A 168 38.14 5.43 13.03
N PRO A 169 38.05 4.16 13.51
CA PRO A 169 39.13 3.44 14.18
C PRO A 169 40.30 3.24 13.22
N SER A 170 41.54 3.28 13.76
CA SER A 170 42.78 3.25 12.98
C SER A 170 42.90 2.11 11.95
N ASP A 171 42.25 1.01 12.18
CA ASP A 171 42.40 -0.25 11.40
C ASP A 171 41.26 -0.51 10.40
N LEU A 172 40.24 0.36 10.32
CA LEU A 172 39.05 0.17 9.46
C LEU A 172 39.14 1.04 8.20
N PRO A 173 38.51 0.60 7.07
CA PRO A 173 38.41 1.40 5.86
C PRO A 173 37.48 2.61 6.07
N ASP A 174 37.60 3.66 5.26
CA ASP A 174 36.77 4.89 5.38
C ASP A 174 35.26 4.62 5.23
N ALA A 175 34.90 3.59 4.49
CA ALA A 175 33.50 3.18 4.27
C ALA A 175 32.95 2.24 5.36
N TRP A 176 33.70 1.99 6.46
CA TRP A 176 33.33 0.97 7.46
C TRP A 176 31.89 1.06 7.98
N LEU A 177 31.40 2.28 8.26
CA LEU A 177 30.08 2.50 8.82
C LEU A 177 28.98 2.28 7.78
N PHE A 178 29.23 2.68 6.52
CA PHE A 178 28.33 2.40 5.42
C PHE A 178 28.25 0.89 5.13
N VAL A 179 29.37 0.19 5.13
CA VAL A 179 29.42 -1.27 4.94
C VAL A 179 28.69 -1.99 6.09
N CYS A 180 28.87 -1.52 7.32
CA CYS A 180 28.13 -2.03 8.48
C CYS A 180 26.61 -1.85 8.29
N CYS A 181 26.17 -0.64 7.94
CA CYS A 181 24.77 -0.33 7.66
C CYS A 181 24.20 -1.21 6.55
N ALA A 182 24.89 -1.31 5.42
CA ALA A 182 24.48 -2.13 4.29
C ALA A 182 24.41 -3.63 4.63
N SER A 183 25.39 -4.12 5.38
CA SER A 183 25.43 -5.53 5.82
C SER A 183 24.25 -5.87 6.75
N ILE A 184 23.94 -4.98 7.68
CA ILE A 184 22.79 -5.11 8.57
C ILE A 184 21.49 -5.09 7.76
N ALA A 185 21.32 -4.13 6.83
CA ALA A 185 20.14 -4.03 5.99
C ALA A 185 19.93 -5.30 5.14
N VAL A 186 20.99 -5.78 4.46
CA VAL A 186 20.93 -7.02 3.65
C VAL A 186 20.62 -8.23 4.54
N GLY A 187 21.27 -8.34 5.69
CA GLY A 187 21.01 -9.40 6.66
C GLY A 187 19.56 -9.41 7.13
N GLY A 188 19.01 -8.24 7.44
CA GLY A 188 17.60 -8.06 7.82
C GLY A 188 16.65 -8.50 6.72
N VAL A 189 16.90 -8.11 5.47
CA VAL A 189 16.08 -8.54 4.31
C VAL A 189 16.13 -10.06 4.14
N VAL A 190 17.30 -10.69 4.25
CA VAL A 190 17.45 -12.14 4.13
C VAL A 190 16.64 -12.85 5.21
N VAL A 191 16.79 -12.47 6.48
CA VAL A 191 16.06 -13.09 7.60
C VAL A 191 14.56 -12.83 7.48
N SER A 192 14.16 -11.61 7.13
CA SER A 192 12.73 -11.26 6.90
C SER A 192 12.13 -12.08 5.75
N THR A 193 12.89 -12.34 4.69
CA THR A 193 12.43 -13.18 3.58
C THR A 193 12.24 -14.63 4.02
N ILE A 194 13.19 -15.18 4.77
CA ILE A 194 13.11 -16.56 5.28
C ILE A 194 11.92 -16.74 6.23
N THR A 195 11.76 -15.81 7.17
CA THR A 195 10.66 -15.86 8.16
C THR A 195 9.29 -15.53 7.54
N GLY A 196 9.26 -14.61 6.58
CA GLY A 196 8.05 -14.15 5.89
C GLY A 196 7.55 -15.11 4.81
N TRP A 197 8.38 -16.01 4.28
CA TRP A 197 7.99 -16.94 3.22
C TRP A 197 6.76 -17.79 3.57
N SER A 198 6.71 -18.27 4.82
CA SER A 198 5.59 -19.06 5.33
C SER A 198 4.28 -18.26 5.43
N LEU A 199 4.36 -16.93 5.62
CA LEU A 199 3.19 -16.05 5.68
C LEU A 199 2.53 -15.92 4.30
N VAL A 200 3.33 -15.80 3.23
CA VAL A 200 2.80 -15.71 1.87
C VAL A 200 2.01 -16.95 1.51
N GLN A 201 2.48 -18.14 1.88
CA GLN A 201 1.77 -19.38 1.63
C GLN A 201 0.44 -19.46 2.40
N LEU A 202 0.46 -19.09 3.70
CA LEU A 202 -0.74 -19.06 4.53
C LEU A 202 -1.76 -18.03 4.04
N GLU A 203 -1.30 -16.88 3.55
CA GLU A 203 -2.18 -15.86 2.96
C GLU A 203 -2.87 -16.38 1.69
N VAL A 204 -2.13 -17.07 0.82
CA VAL A 204 -2.72 -17.74 -0.37
C VAL A 204 -3.75 -18.79 0.01
N GLU A 205 -3.49 -19.57 1.05
CA GLU A 205 -4.46 -20.56 1.57
C GLU A 205 -5.70 -19.88 2.13
N ASN A 206 -5.51 -18.79 2.88
CA ASN A 206 -6.60 -18.00 3.45
C ASN A 206 -7.49 -17.41 2.33
N GLN A 207 -6.91 -16.83 1.30
CA GLN A 207 -7.65 -16.31 0.14
C GLN A 207 -8.47 -17.39 -0.57
N LYS A 208 -7.98 -18.64 -0.64
CA LYS A 208 -8.75 -19.77 -1.20
C LYS A 208 -9.96 -20.12 -0.35
N VAL A 209 -9.81 -20.14 0.98
CA VAL A 209 -10.92 -20.43 1.90
C VAL A 209 -11.96 -19.34 1.87
N GLU A 210 -11.54 -18.06 1.82
CA GLU A 210 -12.47 -16.94 1.63
C GLU A 210 -13.21 -16.99 0.30
N ALA A 211 -12.53 -17.34 -0.78
CA ALA A 211 -13.16 -17.52 -2.09
C ALA A 211 -14.20 -18.65 -2.08
N ASP A 212 -13.94 -19.77 -1.38
CA ASP A 212 -14.91 -20.85 -1.21
C ASP A 212 -16.11 -20.42 -0.37
N LEU A 213 -15.89 -19.69 0.72
CA LEU A 213 -16.97 -19.11 1.52
C LEU A 213 -17.84 -18.16 0.68
N ARG A 214 -17.21 -17.23 -0.05
CA ARG A 214 -17.95 -16.31 -0.93
C ARG A 214 -18.75 -17.05 -1.99
N LYS A 215 -18.18 -18.08 -2.62
CA LYS A 215 -18.86 -18.90 -3.60
C LYS A 215 -20.11 -19.58 -3.01
N LYS A 216 -20.01 -20.13 -1.81
CA LYS A 216 -21.13 -20.77 -1.12
C LYS A 216 -22.21 -19.77 -0.71
N LEU A 217 -21.83 -18.56 -0.30
CA LEU A 217 -22.78 -17.48 0.01
C LEU A 217 -23.54 -17.01 -1.24
N VAL A 218 -22.85 -16.84 -2.37
CA VAL A 218 -23.51 -16.49 -3.65
C VAL A 218 -24.46 -17.59 -4.11
N MET A 219 -24.07 -18.86 -4.01
CA MET A 219 -24.97 -19.98 -4.31
C MET A 219 -26.20 -20.00 -3.42
N LEU A 220 -26.06 -19.64 -2.14
CA LEU A 220 -27.18 -19.52 -1.22
C LEU A 220 -28.12 -18.36 -1.58
N GLU A 221 -27.58 -17.27 -2.10
CA GLU A 221 -28.34 -16.10 -2.54
C GLU A 221 -29.12 -16.36 -3.85
N GLU A 222 -28.47 -17.06 -4.81
CA GLU A 222 -29.07 -17.35 -6.12
C GLU A 222 -30.08 -18.48 -6.08
N ASP A 223 -29.84 -19.55 -5.32
CA ASP A 223 -30.73 -20.69 -5.19
C ASP A 223 -30.68 -21.32 -3.78
N PRO A 224 -31.47 -20.80 -2.84
CA PRO A 224 -31.56 -21.35 -1.48
C PRO A 224 -32.00 -22.82 -1.44
N ALA A 225 -32.78 -23.27 -2.43
CA ALA A 225 -33.29 -24.65 -2.48
C ALA A 225 -32.22 -25.66 -2.92
N SER A 226 -31.26 -25.26 -3.76
CA SER A 226 -30.14 -26.15 -4.21
C SER A 226 -29.19 -26.52 -3.08
N VAL A 227 -29.05 -25.66 -2.10
CA VAL A 227 -28.21 -25.88 -0.91
C VAL A 227 -28.94 -26.73 0.13
N CYS A 228 -30.26 -26.64 0.20
CA CYS A 228 -31.13 -27.43 1.10
C CYS A 228 -31.43 -28.83 0.56
N GLY A 229 -31.57 -28.99 -0.76
CA GLY A 229 -32.18 -30.18 -1.37
C GLY A 229 -31.29 -31.39 -1.60
N ARG A 230 -29.98 -31.33 -1.32
CA ARG A 230 -29.05 -32.42 -1.65
C ARG A 230 -28.67 -33.34 -0.48
N GLN A 231 -29.35 -33.24 0.67
CA GLN A 231 -29.04 -34.07 1.86
C GLN A 231 -30.16 -35.05 2.30
N GLU A 232 -31.18 -35.27 1.50
CA GLU A 232 -32.21 -36.28 1.87
C GLU A 232 -31.82 -37.74 1.52
N GLU A 233 -30.69 -37.99 0.89
CA GLU A 233 -30.25 -39.35 0.57
C GLU A 233 -28.93 -39.74 1.27
N ARG A 234 -29.06 -40.39 2.39
CA ARG A 234 -28.15 -41.18 3.21
C ARG A 234 -27.89 -40.63 4.62
N VAL A 235 -28.88 -40.76 5.45
CA VAL A 235 -28.60 -41.00 6.87
C VAL A 235 -28.69 -42.51 7.10
N PRO A 236 -27.62 -43.24 7.37
CA PRO A 236 -27.71 -44.57 7.95
C PRO A 236 -28.29 -44.40 9.35
N ARG A 237 -29.49 -44.91 9.56
CA ARG A 237 -30.01 -45.14 10.91
C ARG A 237 -29.12 -46.18 11.56
N ALA A 238 -28.25 -45.79 12.44
CA ALA A 238 -27.77 -46.55 13.62
C ALA A 238 -26.60 -45.81 14.26
N CYS A 239 -26.89 -44.97 15.25
CA CYS A 239 -25.93 -44.78 16.34
C CYS A 239 -26.22 -45.81 17.40
N PRO A 240 -25.28 -46.69 17.82
CA PRO A 240 -25.40 -47.43 19.05
C PRO A 240 -25.32 -46.45 20.24
N PRO A 241 -26.11 -46.69 21.30
CA PRO A 241 -25.95 -45.96 22.54
C PRO A 241 -24.69 -46.54 23.23
N ASP A 242 -23.80 -45.70 23.70
CA ASP A 242 -22.59 -45.98 24.48
C ASP A 242 -21.25 -45.78 23.72
N THR A 243 -20.90 -44.50 23.56
CA THR A 243 -19.51 -44.07 23.71
C THR A 243 -19.50 -42.67 24.29
N ALA A 244 -18.93 -42.60 25.49
CA ALA A 244 -18.72 -41.35 26.23
C ALA A 244 -17.91 -40.39 25.40
N ILE A 245 -18.52 -39.24 25.04
CA ILE A 245 -17.85 -38.10 24.42
C ILE A 245 -17.24 -37.28 25.56
N ASP A 246 -15.92 -37.12 25.48
CA ASP A 246 -15.09 -36.30 26.34
C ASP A 246 -15.68 -34.89 26.49
N PRO A 247 -16.03 -34.41 27.71
CA PRO A 247 -16.70 -33.13 27.90
C PRO A 247 -15.78 -31.88 27.70
N ASP A 248 -14.49 -32.08 27.43
CA ASP A 248 -13.53 -30.96 27.33
C ASP A 248 -13.31 -30.37 25.94
N VAL A 249 -14.12 -30.77 24.95
CA VAL A 249 -14.17 -30.12 23.64
C VAL A 249 -15.42 -29.24 23.51
N CYS A 250 -15.73 -28.49 24.54
CA CYS A 250 -16.61 -27.34 24.42
C CYS A 250 -15.85 -26.18 23.76
N ILE A 251 -16.13 -25.94 22.51
CA ILE A 251 -15.77 -24.70 21.82
C ILE A 251 -16.45 -23.56 22.57
N PRO A 252 -15.71 -22.59 23.15
CA PRO A 252 -16.35 -21.42 23.76
C PRO A 252 -17.06 -20.61 22.69
N ASP A 253 -18.26 -20.27 22.99
CA ASP A 253 -19.25 -19.42 22.39
C ASP A 253 -18.86 -18.71 21.10
N VAL A 254 -19.48 -19.24 20.07
CA VAL A 254 -19.67 -18.66 18.73
C VAL A 254 -20.29 -17.27 18.88
N VAL A 255 -19.67 -16.30 18.21
CA VAL A 255 -20.27 -15.03 17.79
C VAL A 255 -21.77 -15.23 17.53
N ASP A 256 -22.56 -14.44 18.22
CA ASP A 256 -24.02 -14.48 18.25
C ASP A 256 -24.65 -14.78 16.89
N VAL A 257 -25.23 -15.95 16.75
CA VAL A 257 -26.06 -16.38 15.63
C VAL A 257 -27.33 -15.50 15.53
N GLU A 258 -27.65 -14.74 16.57
CA GLU A 258 -28.76 -13.78 16.60
C GLU A 258 -28.59 -12.62 15.61
N LEU A 259 -27.34 -12.16 15.35
CA LEU A 259 -27.09 -11.06 14.42
C LEU A 259 -27.31 -11.47 12.95
N VAL A 260 -27.02 -12.71 12.58
CA VAL A 260 -27.28 -13.24 11.24
C VAL A 260 -28.79 -13.54 11.07
N GLY A 261 -29.45 -13.98 12.11
CA GLY A 261 -30.90 -14.21 12.12
C GLY A 261 -31.71 -12.92 11.95
N GLN A 262 -31.25 -11.79 12.51
CA GLN A 262 -31.92 -10.49 12.38
C GLN A 262 -31.70 -9.83 11.02
N ALA A 263 -30.55 -10.01 10.37
CA ALA A 263 -30.29 -9.49 9.03
C ALA A 263 -31.13 -10.20 7.96
N VAL A 264 -31.40 -11.49 8.11
CA VAL A 264 -32.23 -12.28 7.17
C VAL A 264 -33.73 -12.01 7.39
N SER A 265 -34.15 -11.66 8.61
CA SER A 265 -35.58 -11.44 8.93
C SER A 265 -36.15 -10.16 8.37
N THR A 266 -35.34 -9.20 7.95
CA THR A 266 -35.78 -7.91 7.41
C THR A 266 -36.08 -7.95 5.89
N VAL A 267 -35.61 -8.94 5.15
CA VAL A 267 -35.69 -8.97 3.67
C VAL A 267 -36.89 -9.76 3.13
N THR A 268 -37.50 -10.66 3.92
CA THR A 268 -38.58 -11.52 3.39
C THR A 268 -39.89 -11.47 4.22
N ARG A 269 -40.63 -10.39 4.06
CA ARG A 269 -42.03 -10.33 4.50
C ARG A 269 -42.99 -10.93 3.45
N GLY A 270 -42.68 -12.16 3.02
CA GLY A 270 -43.56 -12.98 2.19
C GLY A 270 -43.68 -14.36 2.83
N LYS A 271 -44.88 -14.78 3.18
CA LYS A 271 -45.26 -16.03 3.84
C LYS A 271 -44.48 -17.26 3.35
N ALA A 272 -43.25 -17.46 3.82
CA ALA A 272 -42.54 -18.74 3.72
C ALA A 272 -42.40 -19.32 5.13
N SER A 273 -42.87 -20.54 5.27
CA SER A 273 -42.81 -21.29 6.54
C SER A 273 -41.36 -21.46 6.98
N TRP A 274 -40.97 -20.80 8.07
CA TRP A 274 -39.60 -20.79 8.65
C TRP A 274 -39.13 -22.12 9.25
N LYS A 275 -39.75 -23.24 8.87
CA LYS A 275 -39.39 -24.59 9.41
C LYS A 275 -38.18 -25.26 8.74
N GLN A 276 -37.56 -24.63 7.75
CA GLN A 276 -36.39 -25.21 7.08
C GLN A 276 -35.25 -24.18 6.99
N ILE A 277 -34.59 -23.94 8.12
CA ILE A 277 -33.25 -23.32 8.11
C ILE A 277 -32.31 -24.31 7.46
N PRO A 278 -31.59 -23.94 6.39
CA PRO A 278 -30.67 -24.84 5.69
C PRO A 278 -29.59 -25.37 6.63
N PRO A 279 -29.09 -26.57 6.37
CA PRO A 279 -28.16 -27.24 7.25
C PRO A 279 -26.87 -26.43 7.41
N VAL A 280 -26.76 -25.82 8.57
CA VAL A 280 -25.56 -25.20 9.14
C VAL A 280 -24.26 -26.06 9.00
N PRO A 281 -24.33 -27.42 8.82
CA PRO A 281 -23.09 -28.24 8.77
C PRO A 281 -22.12 -27.87 7.64
N GLN A 282 -22.57 -27.44 6.47
CA GLN A 282 -21.65 -27.08 5.37
C GLN A 282 -20.91 -25.78 5.65
N PHE A 283 -21.63 -24.77 6.18
CA PHE A 283 -21.01 -23.50 6.61
C PHE A 283 -20.14 -23.69 7.86
N ARG A 284 -20.53 -24.58 8.78
CA ARG A 284 -19.75 -24.87 9.98
C ARG A 284 -18.34 -25.36 9.65
N ARG A 285 -18.18 -26.22 8.64
CA ARG A 285 -16.85 -26.66 8.18
C ARG A 285 -16.04 -25.51 7.58
N VAL A 286 -16.62 -24.72 6.67
CA VAL A 286 -15.92 -23.60 6.05
C VAL A 286 -15.52 -22.54 7.08
N LEU A 287 -16.39 -22.25 8.04
CA LEU A 287 -16.08 -21.32 9.13
C LEU A 287 -15.01 -21.87 10.08
N ALA A 288 -15.00 -23.18 10.35
CA ALA A 288 -13.94 -23.82 11.13
C ALA A 288 -12.60 -23.78 10.40
N ASP A 289 -12.58 -24.05 9.10
CA ASP A 289 -11.39 -23.96 8.25
C ASP A 289 -10.88 -22.50 8.19
N LEU A 290 -11.79 -21.55 8.03
CA LEU A 290 -11.48 -20.11 8.05
C LEU A 290 -10.83 -19.72 9.39
N LYS A 291 -11.47 -20.06 10.52
CA LYS A 291 -10.94 -19.79 11.87
C LYS A 291 -9.56 -20.40 12.07
N THR A 292 -9.37 -21.67 11.66
CA THR A 292 -8.10 -22.35 11.81
C THR A 292 -7.00 -21.73 10.97
N ASN A 293 -7.30 -21.36 9.73
CA ASN A 293 -6.34 -20.71 8.84
C ASN A 293 -5.96 -19.33 9.35
N TYR A 294 -6.94 -18.51 9.75
CA TYR A 294 -6.67 -17.20 10.36
C TYR A 294 -5.87 -17.31 11.66
N ALA A 295 -6.16 -18.28 12.52
CA ALA A 295 -5.38 -18.48 13.73
C ALA A 295 -3.91 -18.84 13.43
N ARG A 296 -3.66 -19.72 12.44
CA ARG A 296 -2.31 -20.02 11.97
C ARG A 296 -1.62 -18.78 11.36
N LEU A 297 -2.32 -18.04 10.53
CA LEU A 297 -1.82 -16.80 9.90
C LEU A 297 -1.44 -15.78 10.97
N TYR A 298 -2.32 -15.49 11.92
CA TYR A 298 -2.08 -14.51 12.99
C TYR A 298 -0.94 -14.89 13.91
N ASN A 299 -0.82 -16.16 14.27
CA ASN A 299 0.30 -16.64 15.08
C ASN A 299 1.65 -16.48 14.34
N ARG A 300 1.68 -16.79 13.04
CA ARG A 300 2.90 -16.58 12.24
C ARG A 300 3.19 -15.10 12.03
N PHE A 301 2.15 -14.31 11.82
CA PHE A 301 2.28 -12.85 11.71
C PHE A 301 2.81 -12.23 13.01
N ALA A 302 2.34 -12.68 14.17
CA ALA A 302 2.84 -12.21 15.46
C ALA A 302 4.33 -12.52 15.66
N ILE A 303 4.80 -13.72 15.28
CA ILE A 303 6.22 -14.07 15.33
C ILE A 303 7.05 -13.20 14.36
N PHE A 304 6.54 -12.99 13.16
CA PHE A 304 7.20 -12.13 12.17
C PHE A 304 7.26 -10.67 12.63
N SER A 305 6.18 -10.15 13.20
CA SER A 305 6.15 -8.79 13.76
C SER A 305 7.12 -8.63 14.94
N LEU A 306 7.21 -9.63 15.81
CA LEU A 306 8.18 -9.64 16.90
C LEU A 306 9.63 -9.57 16.37
N TRP A 307 9.93 -10.31 15.31
CA TRP A 307 11.23 -10.23 14.64
C TRP A 307 11.49 -8.82 14.10
N LEU A 308 10.55 -8.25 13.32
CA LEU A 308 10.69 -6.92 12.73
C LEU A 308 10.91 -5.84 13.79
N GLU A 309 10.05 -5.78 14.80
CA GLU A 309 10.16 -4.81 15.90
C GLU A 309 11.49 -4.95 16.65
N SER A 310 11.91 -6.18 16.98
CA SER A 310 13.19 -6.42 17.64
C SER A 310 14.38 -6.00 16.78
N TYR A 311 14.30 -6.25 15.47
CA TYR A 311 15.32 -5.87 14.52
C TYR A 311 15.43 -4.35 14.39
N GLU A 312 14.33 -3.64 14.21
CA GLU A 312 14.31 -2.17 14.13
C GLU A 312 14.87 -1.50 15.38
N GLN A 313 14.48 -1.96 16.57
CA GLN A 313 15.01 -1.45 17.83
C GLN A 313 16.51 -1.71 17.98
N THR A 314 16.97 -2.90 17.58
CA THR A 314 18.39 -3.24 17.62
C THR A 314 19.18 -2.35 16.67
N VAL A 315 18.71 -2.15 15.44
CA VAL A 315 19.39 -1.30 14.45
C VAL A 315 19.44 0.16 14.87
N ALA A 316 18.41 0.67 15.52
CA ALA A 316 18.39 2.05 16.02
C ALA A 316 19.49 2.34 17.04
N ILE A 317 19.92 1.35 17.83
CA ILE A 317 20.98 1.54 18.83
C ILE A 317 22.41 1.33 18.26
N VAL A 318 22.56 0.65 17.12
CA VAL A 318 23.86 0.32 16.54
C VAL A 318 24.79 1.53 16.37
N PRO A 319 24.38 2.65 15.73
CA PRO A 319 25.28 3.79 15.54
C PRO A 319 25.73 4.39 16.88
N TYR A 320 24.84 4.43 17.88
CA TYR A 320 25.23 4.89 19.22
C TYR A 320 26.22 3.94 19.88
N PHE A 321 25.99 2.63 19.80
CA PHE A 321 26.89 1.64 20.37
C PHE A 321 28.29 1.72 19.74
N LEU A 322 28.38 1.98 18.45
CA LEU A 322 29.65 2.08 17.73
C LEU A 322 30.39 3.39 18.03
N THR A 323 29.68 4.47 18.33
CA THR A 323 30.27 5.82 18.49
C THR A 323 30.34 6.32 19.93
N ALA A 324 29.53 5.80 20.86
CA ALA A 324 29.54 6.21 22.25
C ALA A 324 30.93 6.11 22.94
N PRO A 325 31.75 5.08 22.71
CA PRO A 325 33.09 5.03 23.30
C PRO A 325 33.96 6.23 22.92
N LEU A 326 33.76 6.82 21.73
CA LEU A 326 34.52 7.96 21.25
C LEU A 326 34.16 9.30 21.91
N LEU A 327 32.98 9.38 22.56
CA LEU A 327 32.62 10.53 23.38
C LEU A 327 33.48 10.67 24.62
N PHE A 328 34.00 9.56 25.16
CA PHE A 328 34.76 9.48 26.40
C PHE A 328 36.24 9.14 26.13
N CYS A 329 36.73 9.35 24.90
CA CYS A 329 38.10 9.09 24.55
C CYS A 329 39.00 10.13 25.21
N GLU A 330 40.12 9.68 25.83
CA GLU A 330 41.13 10.56 26.44
C GLU A 330 41.90 11.38 25.39
N ASP A 331 42.01 10.85 24.19
CA ASP A 331 42.64 11.51 23.05
C ASP A 331 41.71 12.59 22.47
N THR A 332 42.07 13.85 22.69
CA THR A 332 41.29 15.03 22.29
C THR A 332 41.07 15.09 20.75
N GLU A 333 41.98 14.56 19.95
CA GLU A 333 41.83 14.53 18.49
C GLU A 333 40.77 13.50 18.02
N ARG A 334 40.56 12.46 18.81
CA ARG A 334 39.59 11.39 18.52
C ARG A 334 38.24 11.58 19.20
N ARG A 335 38.17 12.52 20.13
CA ARG A 335 36.93 12.80 20.86
C ARG A 335 35.93 13.45 19.95
N ILE A 336 34.72 12.87 19.87
CA ILE A 336 33.60 13.38 19.08
C ILE A 336 32.61 14.11 19.96
N THR A 337 31.89 15.06 19.37
CA THR A 337 30.83 15.81 20.04
C THR A 337 29.50 15.03 20.01
N LEU A 338 28.59 15.35 20.94
CA LEU A 338 27.25 14.75 20.99
C LEU A 338 26.45 15.05 19.72
N GLY A 339 26.61 16.25 19.16
CA GLY A 339 25.98 16.64 17.91
C GLY A 339 26.48 15.77 16.73
N LYS A 340 27.77 15.47 16.71
CA LYS A 340 28.33 14.60 15.64
C LYS A 340 27.82 13.16 15.75
N VAL A 341 27.67 12.62 16.97
CA VAL A 341 27.03 11.32 17.21
C VAL A 341 25.59 11.31 16.71
N THR A 342 24.85 12.37 17.01
CA THR A 342 23.45 12.49 16.58
C THR A 342 23.31 12.62 15.06
N GLN A 343 24.15 13.43 14.42
CA GLN A 343 24.17 13.54 12.94
C GLN A 343 24.46 12.20 12.28
N LEU A 344 25.45 11.48 12.80
CA LEU A 344 25.85 10.18 12.28
C LEU A 344 24.75 9.14 12.48
N SER A 345 24.13 9.10 13.66
CA SER A 345 23.02 8.19 13.94
C SER A 345 21.82 8.46 13.04
N ASN A 346 21.47 9.74 12.81
CA ASN A 346 20.40 10.09 11.88
C ASN A 346 20.77 9.75 10.42
N ALA A 347 22.01 10.02 9.99
CA ALA A 347 22.45 9.65 8.64
C ALA A 347 22.39 8.13 8.45
N PHE A 348 22.84 7.36 9.44
CA PHE A 348 22.75 5.90 9.44
C PHE A 348 21.29 5.43 9.31
N ALA A 349 20.37 5.99 10.10
CA ALA A 349 18.96 5.67 10.04
C ALA A 349 18.32 5.98 8.67
N GLN A 350 18.69 7.12 8.02
CA GLN A 350 18.18 7.47 6.70
C GLN A 350 18.70 6.51 5.61
N VAL A 351 19.98 6.12 5.68
CA VAL A 351 20.56 5.13 4.74
C VAL A 351 19.91 3.77 4.96
N PHE A 352 19.81 3.32 6.20
CA PHE A 352 19.18 2.06 6.55
C PHE A 352 17.73 1.97 6.06
N ALA A 353 16.88 2.97 6.37
CA ALA A 353 15.51 3.02 5.92
C ALA A 353 15.39 3.04 4.38
N SER A 354 16.32 3.71 3.69
CA SER A 354 16.36 3.73 2.22
C SER A 354 16.74 2.37 1.62
N LEU A 355 17.60 1.60 2.26
CA LEU A 355 17.98 0.26 1.84
C LEU A 355 16.87 -0.76 2.12
N ASN A 356 16.14 -0.61 3.22
CA ASN A 356 15.07 -1.51 3.61
C ASN A 356 13.72 -1.22 2.91
N ILE A 357 13.62 -0.16 2.12
CA ILE A 357 12.37 0.30 1.50
C ILE A 357 11.63 -0.80 0.75
N LEU A 358 12.37 -1.71 0.09
CA LEU A 358 11.78 -2.83 -0.64
C LEU A 358 11.14 -3.85 0.32
N SER A 359 11.79 -4.14 1.44
CA SER A 359 11.28 -5.06 2.46
C SER A 359 10.02 -4.51 3.12
N ASP A 360 10.08 -3.24 3.52
CA ASP A 360 9.00 -2.57 4.24
C ASP A 360 7.73 -2.41 3.38
N ASN A 361 7.90 -2.27 2.06
CA ASN A 361 6.80 -2.09 1.11
C ASN A 361 6.57 -3.31 0.21
N TRP A 362 7.04 -4.51 0.61
CA TRP A 362 6.99 -5.70 -0.23
C TRP A 362 5.56 -6.08 -0.66
N VAL A 363 4.61 -5.98 0.26
CA VAL A 363 3.20 -6.30 0.00
C VAL A 363 2.62 -5.35 -1.03
N ASP A 364 2.84 -4.04 -0.87
CA ASP A 364 2.36 -3.02 -1.80
C ASP A 364 2.98 -3.17 -3.19
N VAL A 365 4.27 -3.49 -3.25
CA VAL A 365 5.00 -3.76 -4.51
C VAL A 365 4.42 -4.98 -5.23
N THR A 366 4.22 -6.09 -4.52
CA THR A 366 3.69 -7.34 -5.12
C THR A 366 2.25 -7.18 -5.56
N ASP A 367 1.41 -6.50 -4.78
CA ASP A 367 0.02 -6.18 -5.19
C ASP A 367 0.02 -5.32 -6.45
N TRP A 368 0.81 -4.25 -6.49
CA TRP A 368 0.91 -3.37 -7.64
C TRP A 368 1.44 -4.08 -8.90
N LEU A 369 2.45 -4.95 -8.77
CA LEU A 369 2.96 -5.77 -9.86
C LEU A 369 1.91 -6.75 -10.39
N SER A 370 1.10 -7.34 -9.50
CA SER A 370 0.00 -8.23 -9.89
C SER A 370 -1.06 -7.49 -10.70
N VAL A 371 -1.43 -6.29 -10.28
CA VAL A 371 -2.35 -5.41 -10.99
C VAL A 371 -1.80 -5.00 -12.36
N LEU A 372 -0.51 -4.62 -12.43
CA LEU A 372 0.17 -4.32 -13.69
C LEU A 372 0.13 -5.48 -14.67
N ARG A 373 0.35 -6.71 -14.18
CA ARG A 373 0.30 -7.92 -15.00
C ARG A 373 -1.10 -8.13 -15.57
N ARG A 374 -2.14 -8.05 -14.74
CA ARG A 374 -3.53 -8.18 -15.16
C ARG A 374 -3.95 -7.13 -16.19
N LEU A 375 -3.55 -5.88 -16.00
CA LEU A 375 -3.85 -4.81 -16.95
C LEU A 375 -3.09 -4.97 -18.27
N ARG A 376 -1.85 -5.49 -18.26
CA ARG A 376 -1.11 -5.82 -19.49
C ARG A 376 -1.73 -6.98 -20.24
N GLU A 377 -2.15 -8.02 -19.56
CA GLU A 377 -2.90 -9.14 -20.14
C GLU A 377 -4.20 -8.63 -20.79
N TRP A 378 -4.93 -7.77 -20.11
CA TRP A 378 -6.12 -7.12 -20.63
C TRP A 378 -5.82 -6.31 -21.91
N GLU A 379 -4.79 -5.47 -21.90
CA GLU A 379 -4.39 -4.71 -23.10
C GLU A 379 -4.00 -5.61 -24.27
N SER A 380 -3.25 -6.70 -24.02
CA SER A 380 -2.86 -7.64 -25.06
C SER A 380 -4.07 -8.33 -25.69
N HIS A 381 -5.10 -8.66 -24.93
CA HIS A 381 -6.33 -9.26 -25.46
C HIS A 381 -7.13 -8.29 -26.33
N ILE A 382 -7.24 -7.02 -25.90
CA ILE A 382 -7.94 -5.98 -26.65
C ILE A 382 -7.21 -5.63 -27.94
N ASP A 383 -5.86 -5.58 -27.93
CA ASP A 383 -5.05 -5.20 -29.10
C ASP A 383 -4.91 -6.34 -30.11
N THR A 384 -5.13 -7.62 -29.72
CA THR A 384 -5.00 -8.79 -30.60
C THR A 384 -6.28 -9.05 -31.42
N THR A 385 -7.39 -8.37 -31.13
CA THR A 385 -8.63 -8.51 -31.90
C THR A 385 -8.50 -7.72 -33.21
N PRO A 386 -8.55 -8.41 -34.41
CA PRO A 386 -8.41 -7.72 -35.68
C PRO A 386 -9.54 -6.71 -35.88
N GLN A 387 -9.20 -5.49 -36.29
CA GLN A 387 -10.15 -4.46 -36.74
C GLN A 387 -10.83 -4.81 -38.05
N SER A 388 -11.18 -6.06 -38.28
CA SER A 388 -11.91 -6.48 -39.45
C SER A 388 -13.39 -6.47 -39.14
N VAL A 389 -14.06 -5.36 -39.30
CA VAL A 389 -15.41 -5.15 -39.85
C VAL A 389 -15.84 -3.71 -39.57
N SER A 390 -15.43 -2.76 -40.36
CA SER A 390 -16.05 -1.44 -40.41
C SER A 390 -15.99 -0.75 -41.78
N HIS A 391 -15.87 -1.52 -42.86
CA HIS A 391 -15.92 -0.93 -44.23
C HIS A 391 -16.92 -1.61 -45.17
N THR A 392 -18.02 -2.18 -44.67
CA THR A 392 -19.05 -2.68 -45.58
C THR A 392 -20.42 -2.39 -45.01
N LEU A 393 -20.84 -1.16 -45.01
CA LEU A 393 -22.26 -0.74 -44.98
C LEU A 393 -22.37 0.77 -45.09
N ILE A 394 -21.99 1.37 -46.22
CA ILE A 394 -22.64 2.52 -46.83
C ILE A 394 -22.31 2.42 -48.31
N ALA A 395 -23.05 1.60 -49.06
CA ALA A 395 -23.25 1.80 -50.48
C ALA A 395 -24.47 2.71 -50.62
N PRO A 396 -24.44 3.76 -51.44
CA PRO A 396 -25.60 4.56 -51.69
C PRO A 396 -26.54 3.79 -52.62
N GLY A 397 -27.60 3.27 -52.04
CA GLY A 397 -28.72 2.66 -52.78
C GLY A 397 -29.49 3.72 -53.53
N THR A 398 -29.55 3.54 -54.82
CA THR A 398 -30.35 4.16 -55.86
C THR A 398 -31.77 4.46 -55.45
N THR A 399 -32.18 5.68 -55.68
CA THR A 399 -33.54 6.19 -55.69
C THR A 399 -34.52 5.34 -56.51
N SER A 400 -35.58 4.86 -55.92
CA SER A 400 -36.86 4.63 -56.59
C SER A 400 -37.97 5.28 -55.80
N SER A 401 -38.49 6.36 -56.37
CA SER A 401 -39.70 7.06 -56.00
C SER A 401 -40.90 6.14 -56.04
N THR A 402 -41.57 5.97 -54.93
CA THR A 402 -42.98 5.56 -54.92
C THR A 402 -43.71 6.47 -53.93
N GLU A 403 -44.52 7.29 -54.51
CA GLU A 403 -45.51 8.16 -53.97
C GLU A 403 -46.50 7.37 -53.12
N MET A 404 -46.69 7.73 -51.87
CA MET A 404 -47.87 7.27 -51.10
C MET A 404 -48.33 8.36 -50.15
N GLN A 405 -49.58 8.73 -50.36
CA GLN A 405 -50.40 9.75 -49.71
C GLN A 405 -50.43 9.66 -48.19
N PRO A 406 -50.70 10.80 -47.53
CA PRO A 406 -50.84 10.86 -46.05
C PRO A 406 -52.26 10.45 -45.62
N PRO A 407 -52.44 9.76 -44.50
CA PRO A 407 -53.74 9.65 -43.86
C PRO A 407 -53.99 10.83 -42.90
N SER A 408 -55.22 11.23 -42.97
CA SER A 408 -55.94 12.24 -42.27
C SER A 408 -55.92 12.22 -40.78
N HIS A 409 -56.00 13.40 -40.20
CA HIS A 409 -56.26 13.79 -38.82
C HIS A 409 -57.30 12.95 -38.08
N GLU A 410 -56.96 12.59 -36.83
CA GLU A 410 -57.98 12.41 -35.80
C GLU A 410 -57.57 13.16 -34.52
N VAL A 411 -58.52 13.94 -34.04
CA VAL A 411 -58.45 14.97 -33.01
C VAL A 411 -58.87 14.35 -31.68
N LEU A 412 -58.03 14.46 -30.64
CA LEU A 412 -58.27 14.74 -29.22
C LEU A 412 -59.45 14.05 -28.45
N PRO A 413 -59.36 13.92 -27.10
CA PRO A 413 -59.38 15.11 -26.25
C PRO A 413 -58.48 15.09 -24.99
N THR A 414 -58.15 16.29 -24.57
CA THR A 414 -57.65 16.73 -23.27
C THR A 414 -58.52 16.30 -22.11
N THR A 415 -57.91 15.82 -21.01
CA THR A 415 -58.47 16.02 -19.66
C THR A 415 -57.33 16.36 -18.68
N ARG A 416 -57.53 17.50 -18.04
CA ARG A 416 -56.85 17.96 -16.82
C ARG A 416 -57.24 17.09 -15.63
N CYS A 417 -56.32 16.70 -14.79
CA CYS A 417 -56.23 17.00 -13.36
C CYS A 417 -54.80 16.70 -12.90
#